data_22bae98f3107ca16fb3fcb124454abb0
#
_entry.id   22bae98f3107ca16fb3fcb124454abb0
#
_cell.length_a   1.000
_cell.length_b   1.000
_cell.length_c   1.000
_cell.angle_alpha   90.00
_cell.angle_beta   90.00
_cell.angle_gamma   90.00
#
_symmetry.space_group_name_H-M   'P 1'
#
loop_
_entity.id
_entity.type
_entity.pdbx_description
1 polymer ?
#
loop_
_entity_poly.entity_id
_entity_poly.type
_entity_poly.pdbx_seq_one_letter_code
_entity_poly.pdbx_strand_id
1 'polypeptide(L)'
;KDLFEYNVQVDMDRVQDASMVQFDMGSLVEVMVKKNNGTIHEVDIRPQVNDIRYVQYKNVITFMLDKPRYLSVEFNGDRLHNLHVFANPMETETYSKEEKGVMYFGPGVHRPKDLPNNQIRIPSNTTVYLAPGAVVKAKLWVDKAENVRIVGRGILDHPIRGIEITDSKNVVVDGITVINPDHYTVFGGGSVGVTIRNLKSFS
;
A
#
# COMPACT_ATOMS: atom_id res chain seq x y z
N LYS A 1 14.36 -0.61 -14.32
CA LYS A 1 13.06 0.06 -14.37
C LYS A 1 13.02 1.13 -13.30
N ASP A 2 12.77 2.38 -13.69
CA ASP A 2 12.58 3.47 -12.75
C ASP A 2 11.20 3.31 -12.07
N LEU A 3 11.19 3.47 -10.76
CA LEU A 3 9.96 3.41 -9.97
C LEU A 3 9.57 4.83 -9.55
N PHE A 4 8.28 5.09 -9.56
CA PHE A 4 7.74 6.34 -9.03
C PHE A 4 7.70 6.27 -7.51
N GLU A 5 8.21 7.30 -6.89
CA GLU A 5 8.15 7.52 -5.45
C GLU A 5 6.84 8.24 -5.13
N TYR A 6 6.20 7.81 -4.05
CA TYR A 6 5.03 8.48 -3.47
C TYR A 6 5.42 9.17 -2.18
N ASN A 7 5.03 10.42 -2.04
CA ASN A 7 5.10 11.13 -0.77
C ASN A 7 3.90 10.75 0.09
N VAL A 8 4.14 10.41 1.34
CA VAL A 8 3.14 10.07 2.35
C VAL A 8 3.36 10.88 3.60
N GLN A 9 2.30 11.18 4.33
CA GLN A 9 2.39 11.89 5.60
C GLN A 9 2.41 10.88 6.75
N VAL A 10 3.23 11.16 7.74
CA VAL A 10 3.37 10.36 8.96
C VAL A 10 3.42 11.31 10.15
N ASP A 11 3.10 10.81 11.35
CA ASP A 11 3.04 11.59 12.59
C ASP A 11 2.05 12.76 12.48
N MET A 12 0.76 12.48 12.67
CA MET A 12 -0.32 13.47 12.51
C MET A 12 -0.28 14.61 13.54
N ASP A 13 0.40 14.42 14.68
CA ASP A 13 0.59 15.50 15.66
C ASP A 13 1.66 16.50 15.20
N ARG A 14 2.63 16.02 14.45
CA ARG A 14 3.69 16.81 13.82
C ARG A 14 4.00 16.25 12.44
N VAL A 15 3.14 16.57 11.48
CA VAL A 15 3.18 16.02 10.14
C VAL A 15 4.57 16.06 9.53
N GLN A 16 5.06 14.89 9.12
CA GLN A 16 6.32 14.70 8.42
C GLN A 16 6.03 14.01 7.08
N ASP A 17 6.88 14.30 6.10
CA ASP A 17 6.81 13.65 4.79
C ASP A 17 7.75 12.44 4.76
N ALA A 18 7.22 11.28 4.41
CA ALA A 18 8.01 10.09 4.10
C ALA A 18 7.80 9.71 2.64
N SER A 19 8.63 8.81 2.15
CA SER A 19 8.54 8.31 0.79
C SER A 19 8.22 6.83 0.78
N MET A 20 7.47 6.38 -0.22
CA MET A 20 7.26 4.95 -0.45
C MET A 20 7.41 4.57 -1.91
N VAL A 21 7.85 3.35 -2.13
CA VAL A 21 7.87 2.69 -3.44
C VAL A 21 7.39 1.26 -3.29
N GLN A 22 6.67 0.77 -4.28
CA GLN A 22 6.25 -0.63 -4.31
C GLN A 22 6.46 -1.26 -5.68
N PHE A 23 6.82 -2.52 -5.66
CA PHE A 23 6.96 -3.36 -6.85
C PHE A 23 6.77 -4.83 -6.48
N ASP A 24 6.43 -5.65 -7.47
CA ASP A 24 6.35 -7.09 -7.30
C ASP A 24 7.64 -7.75 -7.79
N MET A 25 8.09 -8.79 -7.09
CA MET A 25 9.29 -9.55 -7.45
C MET A 25 9.07 -11.05 -7.32
N GLY A 26 9.60 -11.80 -8.29
CA GLY A 26 9.58 -13.27 -8.32
C GLY A 26 10.98 -13.88 -8.40
N SER A 27 12.03 -13.06 -8.40
CA SER A 27 13.43 -13.48 -8.48
C SER A 27 14.34 -12.47 -7.81
N LEU A 28 15.63 -12.72 -7.79
CA LEU A 28 16.65 -11.78 -7.30
C LEU A 28 16.52 -10.42 -7.99
N VAL A 29 16.46 -9.35 -7.19
CA VAL A 29 16.33 -7.96 -7.66
C VAL A 29 17.43 -7.10 -7.06
N GLU A 30 18.06 -6.29 -7.90
CA GLU A 30 18.92 -5.19 -7.47
C GLU A 30 18.08 -3.92 -7.27
N VAL A 31 18.20 -3.33 -6.10
CA VAL A 31 17.51 -2.08 -5.74
C VAL A 31 18.55 -0.98 -5.62
N MET A 32 18.37 0.08 -6.42
CA MET A 32 19.21 1.28 -6.36
C MET A 32 18.37 2.44 -5.81
N VAL A 33 18.85 3.04 -4.72
CA VAL A 33 18.22 4.20 -4.08
C VAL A 33 19.15 5.40 -4.20
N LYS A 34 18.67 6.47 -4.80
CA LYS A 34 19.38 7.74 -4.89
C LYS A 34 18.76 8.76 -3.95
N LYS A 35 19.56 9.28 -3.01
CA LYS A 35 19.15 10.40 -2.16
C LYS A 35 19.36 11.71 -2.92
N ASN A 36 18.29 12.45 -3.19
CA ASN A 36 18.34 13.68 -3.98
C ASN A 36 18.64 14.93 -3.15
N ASN A 37 18.48 14.87 -1.84
CA ASN A 37 18.72 15.97 -0.91
C ASN A 37 19.85 15.64 0.08
N GLY A 38 20.88 16.46 0.13
CA GLY A 38 22.01 16.32 1.06
C GLY A 38 22.90 15.11 0.79
N THR A 39 23.85 14.88 1.67
CA THR A 39 24.86 13.82 1.59
C THR A 39 24.45 12.62 2.45
N ILE A 40 24.84 11.42 2.04
CA ILE A 40 24.68 10.21 2.85
C ILE A 40 25.94 10.03 3.72
N HIS A 41 25.78 10.05 5.04
CA HIS A 41 26.83 9.76 6.03
C HIS A 41 26.60 8.41 6.70
N GLU A 42 25.32 8.03 6.84
CA GLU A 42 24.91 6.80 7.51
C GLU A 42 23.68 6.24 6.78
N VAL A 43 23.58 4.92 6.71
CA VAL A 43 22.43 4.20 6.15
C VAL A 43 22.01 3.10 7.10
N ASP A 44 20.73 3.05 7.43
CA ASP A 44 20.14 1.96 8.18
C ASP A 44 18.99 1.35 7.35
N ILE A 45 19.05 0.05 7.09
CA ILE A 45 18.00 -0.67 6.37
C ILE A 45 17.30 -1.59 7.36
N ARG A 46 16.04 -1.26 7.68
CA ARG A 46 15.25 -2.00 8.65
C ARG A 46 14.20 -2.92 8.00
N PRO A 47 13.78 -4.01 8.68
CA PRO A 47 14.28 -4.46 9.98
C PRO A 47 15.68 -5.05 9.88
N GLN A 48 16.54 -4.74 10.84
CA GLN A 48 17.96 -5.16 10.86
C GLN A 48 18.14 -6.68 10.85
N VAL A 49 17.16 -7.44 11.33
CA VAL A 49 17.17 -8.92 11.27
C VAL A 49 17.28 -9.46 9.83
N ASN A 50 16.97 -8.65 8.83
CA ASN A 50 17.11 -9.03 7.43
C ASN A 50 18.58 -9.01 6.93
N ASP A 51 19.50 -8.40 7.67
CA ASP A 51 20.93 -8.27 7.34
C ASP A 51 21.16 -7.85 5.87
N ILE A 52 20.48 -6.80 5.44
CA ILE A 52 20.58 -6.30 4.06
C ILE A 52 21.90 -5.53 3.92
N ARG A 53 22.84 -6.12 3.19
CA ARG A 53 24.11 -5.49 2.85
C ARG A 53 23.93 -4.55 1.65
N TYR A 54 24.57 -3.41 1.69
CA TYR A 54 24.53 -2.42 0.61
C TYR A 54 25.93 -1.95 0.21
N VAL A 55 26.01 -1.42 -0.99
CA VAL A 55 27.19 -0.69 -1.48
C VAL A 55 26.78 0.76 -1.67
N GLN A 56 27.61 1.68 -1.21
CA GLN A 56 27.37 3.12 -1.35
C GLN A 56 28.40 3.74 -2.31
N TYR A 57 27.89 4.53 -3.24
CA TYR A 57 28.71 5.43 -4.06
C TYR A 57 28.05 6.82 -4.09
N LYS A 58 28.74 7.80 -3.49
CA LYS A 58 28.19 9.15 -3.30
C LYS A 58 26.81 9.11 -2.62
N ASN A 59 25.79 9.64 -3.28
CA ASN A 59 24.40 9.69 -2.79
C ASN A 59 23.54 8.54 -3.34
N VAL A 60 24.15 7.43 -3.71
CA VAL A 60 23.47 6.24 -4.20
C VAL A 60 23.85 5.05 -3.33
N ILE A 61 22.86 4.29 -2.91
CA ILE A 61 23.07 2.96 -2.32
C ILE A 61 22.46 1.90 -3.23
N THR A 62 23.09 0.73 -3.25
CA THR A 62 22.61 -0.42 -4.02
C THR A 62 22.64 -1.65 -3.13
N PHE A 63 21.55 -2.41 -3.13
CA PHE A 63 21.45 -3.65 -2.39
C PHE A 63 20.63 -4.70 -3.15
N MET A 64 20.79 -5.97 -2.76
CA MET A 64 20.11 -7.09 -3.40
C MET A 64 18.96 -7.60 -2.51
N LEU A 65 17.84 -7.96 -3.12
CA LEU A 65 16.75 -8.66 -2.49
C LEU A 65 16.57 -10.03 -3.16
N ASP A 66 16.67 -11.08 -2.36
CA ASP A 66 16.52 -12.47 -2.77
C ASP A 66 15.06 -12.96 -2.72
N LYS A 67 14.23 -12.27 -1.97
CA LYS A 67 12.81 -12.55 -1.76
C LYS A 67 12.03 -11.30 -1.39
N PRO A 68 10.70 -11.32 -1.50
CA PRO A 68 9.83 -10.23 -1.07
C PRO A 68 10.12 -9.78 0.37
N ARG A 69 10.23 -8.47 0.58
CA ARG A 69 10.50 -7.84 1.87
C ARG A 69 9.91 -6.44 1.93
N TYR A 70 9.53 -6.04 3.12
CA TYR A 70 9.13 -4.66 3.43
C TYR A 70 10.22 -4.03 4.27
N LEU A 71 10.79 -2.95 3.76
CA LEU A 71 11.97 -2.30 4.34
C LEU A 71 11.73 -0.82 4.56
N SER A 72 12.37 -0.27 5.59
CA SER A 72 12.61 1.15 5.77
C SER A 72 14.07 1.43 5.46
N VAL A 73 14.34 2.35 4.55
CA VAL A 73 15.68 2.86 4.26
C VAL A 73 15.81 4.23 4.89
N GLU A 74 16.64 4.32 5.90
CA GLU A 74 16.85 5.52 6.71
C GLU A 74 18.23 6.09 6.43
N PHE A 75 18.34 7.42 6.32
CA PHE A 75 19.59 8.11 6.05
C PHE A 75 19.93 9.05 7.20
N ASN A 76 21.17 9.01 7.66
CA ASN A 76 21.72 9.95 8.65
C ASN A 76 20.97 9.97 9.99
N GLY A 77 20.40 8.83 10.41
CA GLY A 77 19.64 8.70 11.64
C GLY A 77 18.22 9.27 11.61
N ASP A 78 17.78 9.79 10.46
CA ASP A 78 16.43 10.31 10.28
C ASP A 78 15.45 9.15 10.00
N ARG A 79 14.54 8.93 10.95
CA ARG A 79 13.54 7.85 10.91
C ARG A 79 12.20 8.27 10.35
N LEU A 80 11.96 9.56 10.21
CA LEU A 80 10.67 10.10 9.77
C LEU A 80 10.66 10.40 8.28
N HIS A 81 11.74 10.99 7.74
CA HIS A 81 11.89 11.25 6.31
C HIS A 81 12.60 10.08 5.59
N ASN A 82 12.10 8.88 5.81
CA ASN A 82 12.65 7.64 5.29
C ASN A 82 12.00 7.20 3.97
N LEU A 83 12.60 6.20 3.32
CA LEU A 83 12.01 5.53 2.17
C LEU A 83 11.49 4.16 2.58
N HIS A 84 10.18 3.95 2.49
CA HIS A 84 9.57 2.63 2.61
C HIS A 84 9.63 1.89 1.27
N VAL A 85 10.28 0.73 1.26
CA VAL A 85 10.41 -0.15 0.09
C VAL A 85 9.54 -1.39 0.30
N PHE A 86 8.47 -1.50 -0.47
CA PHE A 86 7.58 -2.65 -0.45
C PHE A 86 7.84 -3.54 -1.67
N ALA A 87 8.80 -4.47 -1.54
CA ALA A 87 8.99 -5.54 -2.49
C ALA A 87 7.97 -6.63 -2.19
N ASN A 88 6.89 -6.66 -2.96
CA ASN A 88 5.79 -7.61 -2.78
C ASN A 88 6.09 -8.94 -3.48
N PRO A 89 5.47 -10.05 -3.06
CA PRO A 89 5.40 -11.23 -3.91
C PRO A 89 4.66 -10.91 -5.21
N MET A 90 4.95 -11.68 -6.27
CA MET A 90 4.22 -11.56 -7.53
C MET A 90 2.72 -11.66 -7.27
N GLU A 91 1.96 -10.79 -7.91
CA GLU A 91 0.50 -10.86 -7.90
C GLU A 91 0.05 -12.11 -8.65
N THR A 92 -0.69 -12.97 -7.97
CA THR A 92 -1.12 -14.27 -8.52
C THR A 92 -2.46 -14.18 -9.26
N GLU A 93 -3.22 -13.14 -8.97
CA GLU A 93 -4.55 -12.90 -9.56
C GLU A 93 -4.59 -11.49 -10.11
N THR A 94 -4.91 -11.36 -11.37
CA THR A 94 -5.17 -10.08 -12.04
C THR A 94 -6.56 -10.11 -12.64
N TYR A 95 -7.19 -8.96 -12.71
CA TYR A 95 -8.58 -8.84 -13.17
C TYR A 95 -8.69 -7.82 -14.27
N SER A 96 -9.69 -7.97 -15.13
CA SER A 96 -10.01 -7.01 -16.16
C SER A 96 -11.30 -6.25 -15.85
N LYS A 97 -11.48 -5.12 -16.53
CA LYS A 97 -12.68 -4.28 -16.36
C LYS A 97 -13.96 -4.96 -16.82
N GLU A 98 -13.84 -5.90 -17.75
CA GLU A 98 -14.95 -6.61 -18.38
C GLU A 98 -15.41 -7.84 -17.57
N GLU A 99 -14.67 -8.21 -16.53
CA GLU A 99 -15.01 -9.38 -15.72
C GLU A 99 -16.26 -9.15 -14.89
N LYS A 100 -17.18 -10.09 -14.97
CA LYS A 100 -18.42 -10.06 -14.19
C LYS A 100 -18.12 -10.20 -12.69
N GLY A 101 -18.73 -9.34 -11.88
CA GLY A 101 -18.53 -9.32 -10.43
C GLY A 101 -17.22 -8.64 -10.00
N VAL A 102 -16.52 -7.96 -10.92
CA VAL A 102 -15.34 -7.18 -10.64
C VAL A 102 -15.66 -5.69 -10.68
N MET A 103 -15.28 -4.99 -9.62
CA MET A 103 -15.22 -3.53 -9.57
C MET A 103 -13.76 -3.14 -9.79
N TYR A 104 -13.43 -2.73 -11.01
CA TYR A 104 -12.08 -2.50 -11.47
C TYR A 104 -11.69 -1.02 -11.38
N PHE A 105 -10.59 -0.72 -10.71
CA PHE A 105 -9.93 0.58 -10.70
C PHE A 105 -8.57 0.45 -11.40
N GLY A 106 -8.47 0.97 -12.62
CA GLY A 106 -7.23 1.00 -13.40
C GLY A 106 -6.26 2.10 -12.90
N PRO A 107 -5.04 2.20 -13.50
CA PRO A 107 -4.10 3.27 -13.18
C PRO A 107 -4.72 4.66 -13.32
N GLY A 108 -4.40 5.56 -12.38
CA GLY A 108 -4.91 6.93 -12.34
C GLY A 108 -5.70 7.24 -11.08
N VAL A 109 -6.15 8.49 -10.96
CA VAL A 109 -6.88 8.98 -9.79
C VAL A 109 -8.39 8.85 -10.00
N HIS A 110 -9.02 8.07 -9.15
CA HIS A 110 -10.46 7.83 -9.13
C HIS A 110 -11.10 8.61 -7.99
N ARG A 111 -12.00 9.51 -8.35
CA ARG A 111 -12.84 10.26 -7.41
C ARG A 111 -14.29 9.93 -7.72
N PRO A 112 -14.89 8.96 -7.01
CA PRO A 112 -16.29 8.66 -7.20
C PRO A 112 -17.11 9.92 -6.93
N LYS A 113 -17.80 10.41 -7.96
CA LYS A 113 -18.72 11.53 -7.83
C LYS A 113 -20.07 10.98 -7.36
N ASP A 114 -20.79 11.81 -6.63
CA ASP A 114 -22.18 11.54 -6.22
C ASP A 114 -22.39 10.41 -5.20
N LEU A 115 -21.32 10.00 -4.49
CA LEU A 115 -21.46 9.06 -3.39
C LEU A 115 -21.58 9.81 -2.05
N PRO A 116 -22.58 9.53 -1.24
CA PRO A 116 -22.67 10.07 0.10
C PRO A 116 -21.39 9.75 0.89
N ASN A 117 -20.77 10.76 1.51
CA ASN A 117 -19.58 10.62 2.33
C ASN A 117 -18.36 9.99 1.64
N ASN A 118 -18.20 10.12 0.31
CA ASN A 118 -17.11 9.51 -0.46
C ASN A 118 -16.90 8.02 -0.13
N GLN A 119 -17.98 7.24 -0.04
CA GLN A 119 -17.90 5.83 0.26
C GLN A 119 -18.47 4.97 -0.88
N ILE A 120 -17.80 3.85 -1.15
CA ILE A 120 -18.25 2.84 -2.11
C ILE A 120 -18.76 1.65 -1.33
N ARG A 121 -20.06 1.38 -1.39
CA ARG A 121 -20.63 0.16 -0.82
C ARG A 121 -20.36 -1.02 -1.73
N ILE A 122 -19.80 -2.09 -1.15
CA ILE A 122 -19.41 -3.28 -1.89
C ILE A 122 -20.47 -4.36 -1.68
N PRO A 123 -21.15 -4.81 -2.74
CA PRO A 123 -22.14 -5.88 -2.63
C PRO A 123 -21.49 -7.26 -2.45
N SER A 124 -22.29 -8.24 -2.07
CA SER A 124 -21.85 -9.64 -1.99
C SER A 124 -21.34 -10.17 -3.34
N ASN A 125 -20.44 -11.15 -3.30
CA ASN A 125 -19.83 -11.82 -4.46
C ASN A 125 -19.11 -10.86 -5.40
N THR A 126 -18.45 -9.84 -4.83
CA THR A 126 -17.73 -8.81 -5.60
C THR A 126 -16.25 -8.83 -5.27
N THR A 127 -15.44 -8.76 -6.31
CA THR A 127 -14.02 -8.47 -6.22
C THR A 127 -13.78 -6.99 -6.56
N VAL A 128 -13.25 -6.23 -5.61
CA VAL A 128 -12.73 -4.87 -5.86
C VAL A 128 -11.26 -5.00 -6.17
N TYR A 129 -10.88 -4.71 -7.40
CA TYR A 129 -9.49 -4.76 -7.84
C TYR A 129 -8.92 -3.34 -8.04
N LEU A 130 -7.93 -3.01 -7.24
CA LEU A 130 -7.17 -1.78 -7.38
C LEU A 130 -5.85 -2.11 -8.10
N ALA A 131 -5.80 -1.88 -9.41
CA ALA A 131 -4.63 -2.17 -10.21
C ALA A 131 -3.40 -1.36 -9.76
N PRO A 132 -2.16 -1.81 -10.06
CA PRO A 132 -0.97 -1.00 -9.85
C PRO A 132 -1.10 0.39 -10.47
N GLY A 133 -0.86 1.44 -9.68
CA GLY A 133 -1.03 2.84 -10.11
C GLY A 133 -2.44 3.41 -9.96
N ALA A 134 -3.41 2.63 -9.49
CA ALA A 134 -4.72 3.16 -9.11
C ALA A 134 -4.63 3.92 -7.78
N VAL A 135 -5.23 5.11 -7.71
CA VAL A 135 -5.42 5.90 -6.50
C VAL A 135 -6.91 6.19 -6.35
N VAL A 136 -7.54 5.61 -5.34
CA VAL A 136 -8.99 5.75 -5.10
C VAL A 136 -9.23 6.64 -3.90
N LYS A 137 -9.90 7.76 -4.09
CA LYS A 137 -10.27 8.71 -3.03
C LYS A 137 -11.66 8.40 -2.51
N ALA A 138 -11.79 7.28 -1.83
CA ALA A 138 -13.05 6.84 -1.22
C ALA A 138 -12.80 5.81 -0.12
N LYS A 139 -13.74 5.71 0.80
CA LYS A 139 -13.86 4.58 1.73
C LYS A 139 -14.46 3.37 0.99
N LEU A 140 -13.94 2.18 1.24
CA LEU A 140 -14.57 0.93 0.83
C LEU A 140 -15.41 0.37 1.99
N TRP A 141 -16.70 0.18 1.76
CA TRP A 141 -17.63 -0.25 2.80
C TRP A 141 -18.30 -1.58 2.45
N VAL A 142 -17.98 -2.60 3.23
CA VAL A 142 -18.53 -3.95 3.17
C VAL A 142 -19.48 -4.10 4.35
N ASP A 143 -20.78 -4.03 4.08
CA ASP A 143 -21.82 -4.09 5.10
C ASP A 143 -22.87 -5.13 4.76
N LYS A 144 -23.06 -6.10 5.65
CA LYS A 144 -24.00 -7.23 5.49
C LYS A 144 -23.80 -7.94 4.14
N ALA A 145 -22.53 -8.15 3.77
CA ALA A 145 -22.15 -8.76 2.50
C ALA A 145 -21.30 -10.02 2.73
N GLU A 146 -21.35 -10.91 1.75
CA GLU A 146 -20.63 -12.18 1.77
C GLU A 146 -19.72 -12.33 0.53
N ASN A 147 -18.60 -13.06 0.70
CA ASN A 147 -17.69 -13.39 -0.39
C ASN A 147 -17.14 -12.15 -1.11
N VAL A 148 -16.60 -11.22 -0.36
CA VAL A 148 -16.01 -9.98 -0.89
C VAL A 148 -14.50 -10.08 -0.88
N ARG A 149 -13.87 -9.62 -1.96
CA ARG A 149 -12.41 -9.50 -2.08
C ARG A 149 -12.06 -8.05 -2.41
N ILE A 150 -11.08 -7.49 -1.71
CA ILE A 150 -10.50 -6.18 -1.98
C ILE A 150 -9.01 -6.43 -2.17
N VAL A 151 -8.55 -6.40 -3.41
CA VAL A 151 -7.22 -6.92 -3.76
C VAL A 151 -6.50 -6.01 -4.77
N GLY A 152 -5.19 -6.18 -4.92
CA GLY A 152 -4.37 -5.46 -5.89
C GLY A 152 -3.20 -4.70 -5.27
N ARG A 153 -2.69 -3.71 -6.00
CA ARG A 153 -1.52 -2.89 -5.62
C ARG A 153 -1.84 -1.39 -5.60
N GLY A 154 -3.11 -1.03 -5.70
CA GLY A 154 -3.53 0.36 -5.67
C GLY A 154 -3.55 0.96 -4.27
N ILE A 155 -3.90 2.23 -4.23
CA ILE A 155 -3.88 3.08 -3.05
C ILE A 155 -5.29 3.59 -2.77
N LEU A 156 -5.71 3.53 -1.50
CA LEU A 156 -6.80 4.33 -0.97
C LEU A 156 -6.21 5.60 -0.35
N ASP A 157 -6.62 6.77 -0.82
CA ASP A 157 -6.04 8.04 -0.41
C ASP A 157 -7.09 8.93 0.27
N HIS A 158 -6.79 9.40 1.49
CA HIS A 158 -7.65 10.23 2.35
C HIS A 158 -9.08 9.68 2.53
N PRO A 159 -9.26 8.40 2.82
CA PRO A 159 -10.59 7.92 3.17
C PRO A 159 -10.94 8.31 4.61
N ILE A 160 -12.21 8.61 4.90
CA ILE A 160 -12.68 8.86 6.29
C ILE A 160 -12.32 7.68 7.20
N ARG A 161 -12.53 6.46 6.70
CA ARG A 161 -12.00 5.19 7.19
C ARG A 161 -11.58 4.42 5.95
N GLY A 162 -10.45 3.76 5.97
CA GLY A 162 -9.95 3.09 4.77
C GLY A 162 -10.91 2.03 4.26
N ILE A 163 -11.05 0.95 5.02
CA ILE A 163 -11.95 -0.16 4.74
C ILE A 163 -12.82 -0.38 5.97
N GLU A 164 -14.13 -0.40 5.79
CA GLU A 164 -15.07 -0.71 6.86
C GLU A 164 -15.79 -2.04 6.54
N ILE A 165 -15.74 -3.00 7.46
CA ILE A 165 -16.31 -4.35 7.30
C ILE A 165 -17.22 -4.63 8.48
N THR A 166 -18.54 -4.59 8.26
CA THR A 166 -19.55 -4.77 9.30
C THR A 166 -20.53 -5.90 8.95
N ASP A 167 -20.86 -6.74 9.93
CA ASP A 167 -21.86 -7.80 9.83
C ASP A 167 -21.72 -8.68 8.57
N SER A 168 -20.48 -8.94 8.15
CA SER A 168 -20.14 -9.53 6.86
C SER A 168 -19.43 -10.86 7.01
N LYS A 169 -19.29 -11.63 5.90
CA LYS A 169 -18.79 -12.99 5.93
C LYS A 169 -17.86 -13.27 4.74
N ASN A 170 -16.75 -14.00 5.01
CA ASN A 170 -15.76 -14.34 4.00
C ASN A 170 -15.23 -13.11 3.24
N VAL A 171 -14.59 -12.19 3.96
CA VAL A 171 -14.00 -10.97 3.37
C VAL A 171 -12.48 -11.08 3.34
N VAL A 172 -11.88 -10.85 2.18
CA VAL A 172 -10.43 -10.85 1.99
C VAL A 172 -9.96 -9.46 1.58
N VAL A 173 -8.97 -8.94 2.29
CA VAL A 173 -8.23 -7.72 1.91
C VAL A 173 -6.77 -8.11 1.71
N ASP A 174 -6.21 -7.86 0.52
CA ASP A 174 -4.85 -8.25 0.20
C ASP A 174 -4.12 -7.24 -0.70
N GLY A 175 -2.96 -6.81 -0.26
CA GLY A 175 -1.95 -6.14 -1.09
C GLY A 175 -2.09 -4.63 -1.24
N ILE A 176 -3.21 -4.02 -0.91
CA ILE A 176 -3.44 -2.59 -1.09
C ILE A 176 -2.70 -1.71 -0.08
N THR A 177 -2.62 -0.43 -0.37
CA THR A 177 -2.05 0.59 0.51
C THR A 177 -3.12 1.62 0.88
N VAL A 178 -3.18 2.02 2.14
CA VAL A 178 -4.03 3.12 2.62
C VAL A 178 -3.12 4.25 3.08
N ILE A 179 -3.34 5.44 2.57
CA ILE A 179 -2.57 6.63 2.96
C ILE A 179 -3.49 7.72 3.49
N ASN A 180 -3.02 8.39 4.54
CA ASN A 180 -3.69 9.53 5.16
C ASN A 180 -5.18 9.27 5.48
N PRO A 181 -5.56 8.16 6.13
CA PRO A 181 -6.94 7.99 6.56
C PRO A 181 -7.25 8.99 7.68
N ASP A 182 -8.42 9.63 7.62
CA ASP A 182 -8.85 10.56 8.67
C ASP A 182 -9.11 9.86 10.01
N HIS A 183 -9.22 8.53 9.97
CA HIS A 183 -9.48 7.69 11.14
C HIS A 183 -8.82 6.31 10.96
N TYR A 184 -9.48 5.20 11.31
CA TYR A 184 -8.90 3.86 11.18
C TYR A 184 -8.61 3.46 9.72
N THR A 185 -7.49 2.78 9.51
CA THR A 185 -7.15 2.13 8.23
C THR A 185 -8.14 1.01 7.89
N VAL A 186 -8.46 0.19 8.88
CA VAL A 186 -9.53 -0.81 8.81
C VAL A 186 -10.36 -0.73 10.08
N PHE A 187 -11.67 -0.73 9.92
CA PHE A 187 -12.65 -0.71 10.99
C PHE A 187 -13.71 -1.77 10.75
N GLY A 188 -14.30 -2.33 11.80
CA GLY A 188 -15.41 -3.23 11.65
C GLY A 188 -15.77 -4.01 12.90
N GLY A 189 -16.78 -4.86 12.76
CA GLY A 189 -17.31 -5.74 13.82
C GLY A 189 -18.44 -6.61 13.31
N GLY A 190 -18.83 -7.62 14.10
CA GLY A 190 -19.92 -8.52 13.76
C GLY A 190 -19.65 -9.45 12.57
N SER A 191 -18.43 -9.49 12.05
CA SER A 191 -18.08 -10.21 10.84
C SER A 191 -17.34 -11.52 11.12
N VAL A 192 -17.46 -12.50 10.22
CA VAL A 192 -16.85 -13.84 10.34
C VAL A 192 -16.03 -14.17 9.07
N GLY A 193 -14.86 -14.78 9.25
CA GLY A 193 -14.01 -15.19 8.13
C GLY A 193 -13.36 -14.00 7.43
N VAL A 194 -12.91 -12.99 8.18
CA VAL A 194 -12.19 -11.84 7.64
C VAL A 194 -10.68 -12.13 7.63
N THR A 195 -10.07 -11.98 6.47
CA THR A 195 -8.61 -12.12 6.27
C THR A 195 -8.05 -10.81 5.74
N ILE A 196 -7.07 -10.23 6.45
CA ILE A 196 -6.37 -9.04 6.02
C ILE A 196 -4.87 -9.36 5.97
N ARG A 197 -4.25 -9.20 4.82
CA ARG A 197 -2.83 -9.47 4.65
C ARG A 197 -2.19 -8.49 3.67
N ASN A 198 -0.88 -8.31 3.78
CA ASN A 198 -0.09 -7.42 2.92
C ASN A 198 -0.64 -5.99 2.81
N LEU A 199 -1.41 -5.54 3.79
CA LEU A 199 -1.92 -4.19 3.88
C LEU A 199 -0.82 -3.25 4.37
N LYS A 200 -0.67 -2.09 3.73
CA LYS A 200 0.24 -1.03 4.15
C LYS A 200 -0.61 0.17 4.57
N SER A 201 -0.17 0.84 5.64
CA SER A 201 -0.86 2.04 6.13
C SER A 201 0.14 3.12 6.49
N PHE A 202 -0.18 4.35 6.10
CA PHE A 202 0.52 5.57 6.51
C PHE A 202 -0.52 6.53 7.10
N SER A 203 -0.32 6.92 8.37
CA SER A 203 -1.21 7.80 9.15
C SER A 203 -0.45 8.55 10.22
#